data_d0a98a564e81171626ebcb82fdc1b850
#
_entry.id   d0a98a564e81171626ebcb82fdc1b850
#
_cell.length_a   1.000
_cell.length_b   1.000
_cell.length_c   1.000
_cell.angle_alpha   90.00
_cell.angle_beta   90.00
_cell.angle_gamma   90.00
#
_symmetry.space_group_name_H-M   'P 1'
#
loop_
_entity.id
_entity.type
_entity.pdbx_description
1 polymer ?
#
loop_
_entity_poly.entity_id
_entity_poly.type
_entity_poly.pdbx_seq_one_letter_code
_entity_poly.pdbx_strand_id
1 'polypeptide(L)'
;MHYDYLIVGAGLFGAVFAHEMTKKGKKCLVIDKRDHIAGNIYTKSWNDINVHWYGAHIFHTSNKSTWEYVNQFAEFNQFVNSPVAVYEDELYNLPFNMNTFSKLWGIKTPAEAKTKIEEQRKELNITDPQNLEEQALSLVGTDVYTKLVKGYTEKQWGRDCKELPAFIIKRLPLRFTYDNNYFNDRYQGIPVGGYTGIVEKMLDDIEVRLNTDFREFMDANAAALADTAKAKIADSFDKILYTGMIDEYFNYQLGELEYRSLRFEHELLEGEENHQGNAVVNYTERQIPYTRIIEHKHFEFGTQPDTVITREYPADWKKGDEPYYPINNERNDVLFAKYQELAAKEENVLFGGRLGQYRYYDMDKVIEAALAMVAAQE
;
A
#
# COMPACT_ATOMS: atom_id res chain seq x y z
N MET A 1 27.89 -16.03 -12.49
CA MET A 1 27.17 -15.85 -13.78
C MET A 1 27.10 -14.37 -14.11
N HIS A 2 26.83 -13.99 -15.38
CA HIS A 2 26.62 -12.59 -15.76
C HIS A 2 25.14 -12.32 -16.00
N TYR A 3 24.65 -11.19 -15.47
CA TYR A 3 23.31 -10.66 -15.64
C TYR A 3 23.37 -9.20 -16.10
N ASP A 4 22.47 -8.77 -16.95
CA ASP A 4 22.31 -7.35 -17.29
C ASP A 4 21.79 -6.55 -16.06
N TYR A 5 20.87 -7.17 -15.29
CA TYR A 5 20.28 -6.51 -14.10
C TYR A 5 20.27 -7.44 -12.89
N LEU A 6 20.67 -6.87 -11.73
CA LEU A 6 20.29 -7.35 -10.41
C LEU A 6 19.09 -6.53 -9.95
N ILE A 7 17.99 -7.19 -9.61
CA ILE A 7 16.76 -6.56 -9.14
C ILE A 7 16.57 -6.92 -7.68
N VAL A 8 16.60 -5.92 -6.80
CA VAL A 8 16.47 -6.05 -5.35
C VAL A 8 15.03 -5.75 -4.96
N GLY A 9 14.29 -6.78 -4.60
CA GLY A 9 12.87 -6.79 -4.28
C GLY A 9 12.02 -7.51 -5.33
N ALA A 10 11.41 -8.63 -4.95
CA ALA A 10 10.49 -9.44 -5.76
C ALA A 10 9.01 -8.97 -5.61
N GLY A 11 8.79 -7.72 -5.22
CA GLY A 11 7.48 -7.09 -5.19
C GLY A 11 7.01 -6.66 -6.59
N LEU A 12 5.82 -6.06 -6.68
CA LEU A 12 5.18 -5.71 -7.96
C LEU A 12 6.08 -4.85 -8.86
N PHE A 13 6.79 -3.86 -8.31
CA PHE A 13 7.68 -2.99 -9.10
C PHE A 13 8.83 -3.78 -9.74
N GLY A 14 9.53 -4.57 -8.91
CA GLY A 14 10.65 -5.40 -9.38
C GLY A 14 10.21 -6.46 -10.38
N ALA A 15 9.05 -7.08 -10.16
CA ALA A 15 8.50 -8.09 -11.06
C ALA A 15 8.13 -7.52 -12.44
N VAL A 16 7.45 -6.36 -12.48
CA VAL A 16 7.12 -5.67 -13.74
C VAL A 16 8.41 -5.30 -14.49
N PHE A 17 9.38 -4.72 -13.79
CA PHE A 17 10.66 -4.35 -14.41
C PHE A 17 11.42 -5.57 -14.95
N ALA A 18 11.53 -6.63 -14.15
CA ALA A 18 12.20 -7.87 -14.56
C ALA A 18 11.55 -8.49 -15.79
N HIS A 19 10.21 -8.60 -15.78
CA HIS A 19 9.42 -9.13 -16.88
C HIS A 19 9.68 -8.37 -18.19
N GLU A 20 9.54 -7.07 -18.18
CA GLU A 20 9.67 -6.23 -19.36
C GLU A 20 11.12 -6.17 -19.89
N MET A 21 12.11 -6.17 -18.98
CA MET A 21 13.52 -6.23 -19.40
C MET A 21 13.86 -7.60 -20.01
N THR A 22 13.31 -8.68 -19.46
CA THR A 22 13.49 -10.03 -20.02
C THR A 22 12.85 -10.13 -21.41
N LYS A 23 11.68 -9.54 -21.63
CA LYS A 23 11.07 -9.44 -22.99
C LYS A 23 11.95 -8.68 -23.99
N LYS A 24 12.78 -7.75 -23.51
CA LYS A 24 13.80 -7.05 -24.32
C LYS A 24 15.11 -7.85 -24.48
N GLY A 25 15.15 -9.11 -24.05
CA GLY A 25 16.30 -10.00 -24.15
C GLY A 25 17.38 -9.77 -23.08
N LYS A 26 17.06 -9.05 -22.01
CA LYS A 26 17.98 -8.83 -20.89
C LYS A 26 17.90 -9.98 -19.89
N LYS A 27 19.05 -10.38 -19.38
CA LYS A 27 19.13 -11.40 -18.34
C LYS A 27 19.05 -10.76 -16.97
N CYS A 28 18.01 -11.10 -16.19
CA CYS A 28 17.74 -10.56 -14.87
C CYS A 28 17.99 -11.61 -13.77
N LEU A 29 18.51 -11.18 -12.63
CA LEU A 29 18.47 -11.90 -11.37
C LEU A 29 17.63 -11.08 -10.38
N VAL A 30 16.61 -11.70 -9.79
CA VAL A 30 15.80 -11.07 -8.73
C VAL A 30 16.19 -11.66 -7.39
N ILE A 31 16.43 -10.79 -6.39
CA ILE A 31 16.65 -11.21 -5.00
C ILE A 31 15.62 -10.56 -4.09
N ASP A 32 15.20 -11.27 -3.05
CA ASP A 32 14.36 -10.71 -1.98
C ASP A 32 14.78 -11.27 -0.62
N LYS A 33 14.77 -10.41 0.40
CA LYS A 33 15.05 -10.81 1.80
C LYS A 33 13.99 -11.72 2.39
N ARG A 34 12.75 -11.66 1.88
CA ARG A 34 11.61 -12.48 2.30
C ARG A 34 11.72 -13.90 1.74
N ASP A 35 10.96 -14.80 2.34
CA ASP A 35 10.81 -16.21 1.91
C ASP A 35 9.77 -16.39 0.78
N HIS A 36 9.21 -15.31 0.28
CA HIS A 36 8.19 -15.28 -0.76
C HIS A 36 8.35 -14.10 -1.71
N ILE A 37 7.82 -14.22 -2.91
CA ILE A 37 7.67 -13.14 -3.90
C ILE A 37 6.43 -12.28 -3.60
N ALA A 38 6.12 -11.35 -4.49
CA ALA A 38 4.97 -10.44 -4.47
C ALA A 38 5.03 -9.32 -3.43
N GLY A 39 6.06 -9.27 -2.56
CA GLY A 39 6.22 -8.17 -1.61
C GLY A 39 4.94 -7.93 -0.78
N ASN A 40 4.47 -6.70 -0.70
CA ASN A 40 3.29 -6.38 0.11
C ASN A 40 1.95 -6.86 -0.50
N ILE A 41 1.90 -7.22 -1.78
CA ILE A 41 0.70 -7.80 -2.38
C ILE A 41 0.66 -9.33 -2.27
N TYR A 42 1.54 -9.93 -1.47
CA TYR A 42 1.58 -11.36 -1.25
C TYR A 42 0.23 -11.87 -0.74
N THR A 43 -0.31 -12.84 -1.43
CA THR A 43 -1.54 -13.57 -1.08
C THR A 43 -1.17 -15.01 -0.78
N LYS A 44 -1.57 -15.49 0.39
CA LYS A 44 -1.33 -16.85 0.85
C LYS A 44 -2.65 -17.61 0.94
N SER A 45 -2.71 -18.79 0.34
CA SER A 45 -3.87 -19.66 0.55
C SER A 45 -3.83 -20.26 1.97
N TRP A 46 -4.93 -20.10 2.69
CA TRP A 46 -5.15 -20.69 4.01
C TRP A 46 -6.61 -21.15 4.11
N ASN A 47 -6.81 -22.44 4.29
CA ASN A 47 -8.13 -23.08 4.32
C ASN A 47 -8.98 -22.75 3.09
N ASP A 48 -8.37 -22.84 1.90
CA ASP A 48 -8.96 -22.52 0.60
C ASP A 48 -9.47 -21.06 0.48
N ILE A 49 -8.94 -20.16 1.32
CA ILE A 49 -9.18 -18.73 1.27
C ILE A 49 -7.89 -18.02 0.91
N ASN A 50 -7.93 -17.13 -0.08
CA ASN A 50 -6.80 -16.32 -0.45
C ASN A 50 -6.65 -15.13 0.51
N VAL A 51 -5.71 -15.24 1.45
CA VAL A 51 -5.45 -14.24 2.49
C VAL A 51 -4.47 -13.19 1.98
N HIS A 52 -4.88 -11.94 1.91
CA HIS A 52 -4.01 -10.81 1.66
C HIS A 52 -3.14 -10.56 2.89
N TRP A 53 -1.91 -11.09 2.87
CA TRP A 53 -1.08 -11.25 4.08
C TRP A 53 -0.64 -9.92 4.70
N TYR A 54 -0.50 -8.89 3.89
CA TYR A 54 -0.04 -7.55 4.31
C TYR A 54 -1.12 -6.48 4.14
N GLY A 55 -2.37 -6.81 4.46
CA GLY A 55 -3.51 -5.90 4.40
C GLY A 55 -4.32 -6.01 3.11
N ALA A 56 -5.49 -5.38 3.12
CA ALA A 56 -6.42 -5.40 1.99
C ALA A 56 -5.81 -4.72 0.76
N HIS A 57 -5.69 -5.45 -0.31
CA HIS A 57 -5.26 -4.96 -1.62
C HIS A 57 -6.40 -5.14 -2.62
N ILE A 58 -6.91 -4.04 -3.16
CA ILE A 58 -7.91 -4.03 -4.22
C ILE A 58 -7.29 -3.29 -5.41
N PHE A 59 -7.20 -3.94 -6.56
CA PHE A 59 -6.69 -3.30 -7.76
C PHE A 59 -7.74 -2.35 -8.32
N HIS A 60 -7.36 -1.12 -8.59
CA HIS A 60 -8.21 -0.12 -9.22
C HIS A 60 -7.39 0.83 -10.09
N THR A 61 -7.96 1.29 -11.18
CA THR A 61 -7.33 2.26 -12.08
C THR A 61 -8.34 2.87 -13.04
N SER A 62 -8.12 4.11 -13.46
CA SER A 62 -8.81 4.72 -14.59
C SER A 62 -8.02 4.62 -15.89
N ASN A 63 -6.76 4.15 -15.82
CA ASN A 63 -5.89 3.96 -16.97
C ASN A 63 -6.17 2.63 -17.65
N LYS A 64 -6.74 2.70 -18.88
CA LYS A 64 -7.09 1.50 -19.64
C LYS A 64 -5.87 0.63 -19.98
N SER A 65 -4.74 1.24 -20.32
CA SER A 65 -3.54 0.47 -20.68
C SER A 65 -2.95 -0.27 -19.48
N THR A 66 -3.00 0.30 -18.28
CA THR A 66 -2.58 -0.38 -17.05
C THR A 66 -3.54 -1.52 -16.69
N TRP A 67 -4.84 -1.33 -16.88
CA TRP A 67 -5.83 -2.40 -16.73
C TRP A 67 -5.60 -3.54 -17.72
N GLU A 68 -5.40 -3.24 -19.00
CA GLU A 68 -5.10 -4.23 -20.04
C GLU A 68 -3.76 -4.94 -19.77
N TYR A 69 -2.78 -4.23 -19.21
CA TYR A 69 -1.49 -4.82 -18.85
C TYR A 69 -1.63 -5.88 -17.76
N VAL A 70 -2.29 -5.54 -16.64
CA VAL A 70 -2.40 -6.48 -15.51
C VAL A 70 -3.28 -7.70 -15.86
N ASN A 71 -4.28 -7.52 -16.73
CA ASN A 71 -5.13 -8.61 -17.21
C ASN A 71 -4.41 -9.63 -18.12
N GLN A 72 -3.16 -9.38 -18.53
CA GLN A 72 -2.34 -10.40 -19.19
C GLN A 72 -1.89 -11.50 -18.23
N PHE A 73 -1.86 -11.20 -16.92
CA PHE A 73 -1.33 -12.10 -15.90
C PHE A 73 -2.41 -12.76 -15.04
N ALA A 74 -3.60 -12.18 -14.94
CA ALA A 74 -4.72 -12.74 -14.19
C ALA A 74 -6.06 -12.30 -14.76
N GLU A 75 -7.08 -13.11 -14.54
CA GLU A 75 -8.48 -12.68 -14.66
C GLU A 75 -8.85 -11.92 -13.38
N PHE A 76 -9.54 -10.79 -13.53
CA PHE A 76 -10.05 -10.02 -12.39
C PHE A 76 -11.55 -10.23 -12.25
N ASN A 77 -11.99 -10.46 -11.03
CA ASN A 77 -13.41 -10.54 -10.71
C ASN A 77 -14.07 -9.15 -10.67
N GLN A 78 -15.36 -9.11 -10.37
CA GLN A 78 -16.15 -7.87 -10.31
C GLN A 78 -16.32 -7.35 -8.86
N PHE A 79 -15.31 -7.57 -8.01
CA PHE A 79 -15.36 -7.05 -6.64
C PHE A 79 -15.38 -5.53 -6.65
N VAL A 80 -16.34 -4.95 -5.93
CA VAL A 80 -16.46 -3.52 -5.70
C VAL A 80 -16.16 -3.22 -4.25
N ASN A 81 -15.14 -2.43 -3.99
CA ASN A 81 -14.75 -2.07 -2.63
C ASN A 81 -15.77 -1.12 -2.01
N SER A 82 -16.51 -1.61 -1.02
CA SER A 82 -17.56 -0.87 -0.30
C SER A 82 -17.37 -1.04 1.21
N PRO A 83 -16.30 -0.47 1.79
CA PRO A 83 -16.01 -0.62 3.21
C PRO A 83 -17.07 0.08 4.06
N VAL A 84 -17.21 -0.39 5.29
CA VAL A 84 -18.04 0.24 6.31
C VAL A 84 -17.19 0.64 7.51
N ALA A 85 -17.71 1.52 8.34
CA ALA A 85 -17.07 1.98 9.57
C ALA A 85 -17.98 1.72 10.77
N VAL A 86 -17.41 1.19 11.84
CA VAL A 86 -18.05 1.06 13.15
C VAL A 86 -17.58 2.20 14.04
N TYR A 87 -18.52 2.87 14.67
CA TYR A 87 -18.31 3.83 15.75
C TYR A 87 -19.34 3.55 16.85
N GLU A 88 -18.86 3.19 18.03
CA GLU A 88 -19.71 2.66 19.11
C GLU A 88 -20.55 1.49 18.57
N ASP A 89 -21.86 1.52 18.77
CA ASP A 89 -22.79 0.48 18.30
C ASP A 89 -23.39 0.81 16.92
N GLU A 90 -22.82 1.77 16.18
CA GLU A 90 -23.36 2.24 14.91
C GLU A 90 -22.47 1.87 13.72
N LEU A 91 -23.11 1.45 12.63
CA LEU A 91 -22.47 1.14 11.36
C LEU A 91 -22.73 2.25 10.34
N TYR A 92 -21.65 2.71 9.67
CA TYR A 92 -21.69 3.75 8.67
C TYR A 92 -21.07 3.27 7.35
N ASN A 93 -21.65 3.68 6.23
CA ASN A 93 -21.04 3.43 4.92
C ASN A 93 -19.85 4.37 4.65
N LEU A 94 -18.86 3.86 3.93
CA LEU A 94 -17.77 4.62 3.36
C LEU A 94 -17.78 4.49 1.83
N PRO A 95 -17.29 5.51 1.10
CA PRO A 95 -16.84 6.83 1.54
C PRO A 95 -17.97 7.64 2.15
N PHE A 96 -17.70 8.83 2.70
CA PHE A 96 -18.73 9.71 3.26
C PHE A 96 -19.70 10.13 2.18
N ASN A 97 -20.84 9.42 2.11
CA ASN A 97 -21.86 9.55 1.06
C ASN A 97 -23.26 9.75 1.65
N MET A 98 -24.28 9.76 0.80
CA MET A 98 -25.66 9.98 1.26
C MET A 98 -26.15 8.88 2.22
N ASN A 99 -25.64 7.63 2.14
CA ASN A 99 -25.97 6.60 3.14
C ASN A 99 -25.39 6.96 4.50
N THR A 100 -24.14 7.46 4.54
CA THR A 100 -23.49 7.97 5.76
C THR A 100 -24.29 9.14 6.36
N PHE A 101 -24.67 10.12 5.55
CA PHE A 101 -25.38 11.31 6.01
C PHE A 101 -26.83 11.01 6.42
N SER A 102 -27.50 10.10 5.72
CA SER A 102 -28.83 9.63 6.12
C SER A 102 -28.80 8.92 7.48
N LYS A 103 -27.76 8.12 7.72
CA LYS A 103 -27.57 7.44 9.01
C LYS A 103 -27.25 8.45 10.13
N LEU A 104 -26.39 9.44 9.87
CA LEU A 104 -26.00 10.46 10.85
C LEU A 104 -27.14 11.39 11.25
N TRP A 105 -27.99 11.82 10.28
CA TRP A 105 -28.89 12.94 10.47
C TRP A 105 -30.37 12.64 10.12
N GLY A 106 -30.70 11.44 9.65
CA GLY A 106 -32.06 11.08 9.25
C GLY A 106 -32.55 11.80 7.99
N ILE A 107 -31.63 12.40 7.21
CA ILE A 107 -31.95 13.16 5.99
C ILE A 107 -32.05 12.25 4.76
N LYS A 108 -32.61 12.77 3.67
CA LYS A 108 -32.85 12.00 2.43
C LYS A 108 -32.27 12.64 1.19
N THR A 109 -32.01 13.95 1.21
CA THR A 109 -31.61 14.69 0.01
C THR A 109 -30.22 15.30 0.11
N PRO A 110 -29.50 15.46 -1.01
CA PRO A 110 -28.23 16.16 -1.05
C PRO A 110 -28.29 17.59 -0.52
N ALA A 111 -29.42 18.28 -0.71
CA ALA A 111 -29.61 19.64 -0.21
C ALA A 111 -29.58 19.69 1.32
N GLU A 112 -30.33 18.77 1.97
CA GLU A 112 -30.33 18.65 3.44
C GLU A 112 -28.93 18.32 3.98
N ALA A 113 -28.20 17.40 3.34
CA ALA A 113 -26.85 17.03 3.74
C ALA A 113 -25.88 18.24 3.65
N LYS A 114 -25.91 18.98 2.55
CA LYS A 114 -25.11 20.19 2.37
C LYS A 114 -25.43 21.24 3.42
N THR A 115 -26.72 21.43 3.72
CA THR A 115 -27.15 22.39 4.76
C THR A 115 -26.61 22.00 6.13
N LYS A 116 -26.72 20.71 6.51
CA LYS A 116 -26.19 20.23 7.80
C LYS A 116 -24.68 20.44 7.94
N ILE A 117 -23.93 20.09 6.92
CA ILE A 117 -22.47 20.30 6.92
C ILE A 117 -22.12 21.79 7.02
N GLU A 118 -22.82 22.63 6.27
CA GLU A 118 -22.58 24.07 6.25
C GLU A 118 -22.98 24.76 7.57
N GLU A 119 -24.06 24.32 8.23
CA GLU A 119 -24.45 24.77 9.57
C GLU A 119 -23.31 24.49 10.56
N GLN A 120 -22.82 23.26 10.64
CA GLN A 120 -21.73 22.88 11.55
C GLN A 120 -20.42 23.63 11.24
N ARG A 121 -20.08 23.81 9.97
CA ARG A 121 -18.89 24.59 9.57
C ARG A 121 -19.00 26.06 9.98
N LYS A 122 -20.17 26.68 9.86
CA LYS A 122 -20.43 28.06 10.28
C LYS A 122 -20.34 28.22 11.80
N GLU A 123 -20.86 27.26 12.56
CA GLU A 123 -20.75 27.28 14.03
C GLU A 123 -19.29 27.23 14.50
N LEU A 124 -18.45 26.48 13.82
CA LEU A 124 -17.02 26.34 14.13
C LEU A 124 -16.22 27.59 13.77
N ASN A 125 -16.64 28.35 12.74
CA ASN A 125 -16.00 29.57 12.26
C ASN A 125 -14.48 29.46 12.02
N ILE A 126 -14.01 28.31 11.50
CA ILE A 126 -12.60 28.06 11.18
C ILE A 126 -12.32 28.61 9.79
N THR A 127 -11.49 29.64 9.69
CA THR A 127 -11.11 30.28 8.42
C THR A 127 -9.68 29.97 8.00
N ASP A 128 -8.79 29.69 8.95
CA ASP A 128 -7.37 29.38 8.72
C ASP A 128 -6.96 28.21 9.63
N PRO A 129 -7.17 26.96 9.20
CA PRO A 129 -6.89 25.78 9.99
C PRO A 129 -5.41 25.64 10.34
N GLN A 130 -5.07 25.55 11.63
CA GLN A 130 -3.70 25.46 12.13
C GLN A 130 -3.22 24.03 12.31
N ASN A 131 -4.12 23.07 12.39
CA ASN A 131 -3.85 21.66 12.64
C ASN A 131 -4.85 20.78 11.90
N LEU A 132 -4.61 19.45 11.94
CA LEU A 132 -5.45 18.46 11.26
C LEU A 132 -6.91 18.46 11.76
N GLU A 133 -7.14 18.64 13.08
CA GLU A 133 -8.51 18.72 13.62
C GLU A 133 -9.28 19.87 12.98
N GLU A 134 -8.73 21.08 13.02
CA GLU A 134 -9.35 22.26 12.44
C GLU A 134 -9.57 22.13 10.93
N GLN A 135 -8.59 21.55 10.21
CA GLN A 135 -8.71 21.29 8.80
C GLN A 135 -9.86 20.30 8.50
N ALA A 136 -9.93 19.18 9.22
CA ALA A 136 -10.99 18.20 9.03
C ALA A 136 -12.38 18.77 9.37
N LEU A 137 -12.50 19.45 10.51
CA LEU A 137 -13.74 20.12 10.92
C LEU A 137 -14.21 21.14 9.87
N SER A 138 -13.30 21.92 9.30
CA SER A 138 -13.62 22.89 8.25
C SER A 138 -14.09 22.24 6.94
N LEU A 139 -13.75 20.96 6.72
CA LEU A 139 -14.13 20.21 5.52
C LEU A 139 -15.46 19.47 5.67
N VAL A 140 -15.65 18.77 6.79
CA VAL A 140 -16.76 17.79 6.93
C VAL A 140 -17.74 18.08 8.08
N GLY A 141 -17.46 19.08 8.93
CA GLY A 141 -18.26 19.40 10.11
C GLY A 141 -17.96 18.48 11.30
N THR A 142 -18.63 18.73 12.41
CA THR A 142 -18.36 18.11 13.72
C THR A 142 -18.71 16.62 13.74
N ASP A 143 -19.88 16.24 13.23
CA ASP A 143 -20.38 14.87 13.40
C ASP A 143 -19.57 13.86 12.61
N VAL A 144 -19.28 14.15 11.33
CA VAL A 144 -18.43 13.29 10.49
C VAL A 144 -17.01 13.23 11.05
N TYR A 145 -16.46 14.37 11.47
CA TYR A 145 -15.14 14.41 12.06
C TYR A 145 -15.05 13.54 13.32
N THR A 146 -15.96 13.76 14.28
CA THR A 146 -15.91 13.10 15.60
C THR A 146 -16.09 11.59 15.49
N LYS A 147 -17.06 11.14 14.69
CA LYS A 147 -17.39 9.72 14.61
C LYS A 147 -16.51 8.94 13.63
N LEU A 148 -16.09 9.54 12.52
CA LEU A 148 -15.53 8.77 11.42
C LEU A 148 -14.08 9.14 11.04
N VAL A 149 -13.55 10.26 11.54
CA VAL A 149 -12.20 10.73 11.18
C VAL A 149 -11.27 10.74 12.38
N LYS A 150 -11.69 11.37 13.48
CA LYS A 150 -10.81 11.67 14.62
C LYS A 150 -10.09 10.45 15.16
N GLY A 151 -10.81 9.51 15.76
CA GLY A 151 -10.18 8.37 16.45
C GLY A 151 -9.42 7.43 15.50
N TYR A 152 -9.90 7.29 14.26
CA TYR A 152 -9.18 6.54 13.23
C TYR A 152 -7.82 7.18 12.90
N THR A 153 -7.81 8.50 12.68
CA THR A 153 -6.59 9.25 12.38
C THR A 153 -5.62 9.26 13.57
N GLU A 154 -6.13 9.47 14.78
CA GLU A 154 -5.32 9.45 16.00
C GLU A 154 -4.65 8.09 16.25
N LYS A 155 -5.34 6.98 15.97
CA LYS A 155 -4.73 5.64 16.00
C LYS A 155 -3.64 5.50 14.95
N GLN A 156 -3.97 5.88 13.72
CA GLN A 156 -3.05 5.72 12.59
C GLN A 156 -1.75 6.50 12.79
N TRP A 157 -1.81 7.67 13.43
CA TRP A 157 -0.65 8.54 13.65
C TRP A 157 -0.05 8.42 15.05
N GLY A 158 -0.74 7.77 16.00
CA GLY A 158 -0.30 7.66 17.38
C GLY A 158 -0.28 8.99 18.16
N ARG A 159 -0.97 10.04 17.63
CA ARG A 159 -0.99 11.42 18.16
C ARG A 159 -2.39 12.02 18.07
N ASP A 160 -2.67 13.00 18.90
CA ASP A 160 -3.92 13.77 18.80
C ASP A 160 -3.97 14.56 17.50
N CYS A 161 -5.16 14.67 16.91
CA CYS A 161 -5.35 15.42 15.66
C CYS A 161 -4.92 16.89 15.77
N LYS A 162 -4.97 17.48 16.96
CA LYS A 162 -4.48 18.86 17.25
C LYS A 162 -2.96 19.01 17.12
N GLU A 163 -2.22 17.93 17.28
CA GLU A 163 -0.75 17.93 17.19
C GLU A 163 -0.26 17.61 15.76
N LEU A 164 -1.17 17.21 14.89
CA LEU A 164 -0.87 16.85 13.50
C LEU A 164 -1.03 18.06 12.58
N PRO A 165 -0.13 18.24 11.60
CA PRO A 165 -0.22 19.33 10.64
C PRO A 165 -1.48 19.26 9.78
N ALA A 166 -2.08 20.42 9.46
CA ALA A 166 -3.28 20.51 8.64
C ALA A 166 -3.13 19.89 7.24
N PHE A 167 -1.94 19.93 6.65
CA PHE A 167 -1.68 19.42 5.30
C PHE A 167 -1.84 17.90 5.16
N ILE A 168 -1.83 17.12 6.25
CA ILE A 168 -2.07 15.67 6.23
C ILE A 168 -3.44 15.37 5.62
N ILE A 169 -4.45 16.18 5.93
CA ILE A 169 -5.78 16.09 5.33
C ILE A 169 -6.01 17.29 4.43
N LYS A 170 -5.58 17.21 3.18
CA LYS A 170 -5.84 18.27 2.19
C LYS A 170 -7.29 18.33 1.76
N ARG A 171 -7.97 17.18 1.74
CA ARG A 171 -9.38 17.04 1.39
C ARG A 171 -9.96 15.77 1.99
N LEU A 172 -11.20 15.83 2.39
CA LEU A 172 -12.03 14.66 2.73
C LEU A 172 -13.18 14.62 1.70
N PRO A 173 -13.21 13.64 0.80
CA PRO A 173 -14.20 13.63 -0.27
C PRO A 173 -15.58 13.34 0.31
N LEU A 174 -16.49 14.30 0.14
CA LEU A 174 -17.90 14.15 0.42
C LEU A 174 -18.63 13.83 -0.88
N ARG A 175 -19.44 12.79 -0.89
CA ARG A 175 -20.24 12.38 -2.05
C ARG A 175 -21.72 12.56 -1.77
N PHE A 176 -22.39 13.38 -2.58
CA PHE A 176 -23.80 13.63 -2.45
C PHE A 176 -24.63 12.69 -3.34
N THR A 177 -24.25 11.41 -3.34
CA THR A 177 -24.90 10.29 -4.04
C THR A 177 -25.00 9.10 -3.09
N TYR A 178 -25.90 8.15 -3.38
CA TYR A 178 -26.04 6.89 -2.63
C TYR A 178 -25.11 5.79 -3.16
N ASP A 179 -23.94 6.15 -3.64
CA ASP A 179 -22.94 5.23 -4.17
C ASP A 179 -21.92 4.85 -3.08
N ASN A 180 -21.84 3.56 -2.75
CA ASN A 180 -20.93 2.99 -1.76
C ASN A 180 -19.60 2.54 -2.38
N ASN A 181 -19.42 2.63 -3.71
CA ASN A 181 -18.12 2.31 -4.29
C ASN A 181 -17.05 3.26 -3.76
N TYR A 182 -16.04 2.71 -3.07
CA TYR A 182 -15.00 3.53 -2.44
C TYR A 182 -14.13 4.27 -3.45
N PHE A 183 -13.82 3.64 -4.57
CA PHE A 183 -13.00 4.22 -5.63
C PHE A 183 -13.85 4.97 -6.66
N ASN A 184 -13.23 5.97 -7.30
CA ASN A 184 -13.83 6.67 -8.45
C ASN A 184 -13.29 6.15 -9.79
N ASP A 185 -12.44 5.12 -9.74
CA ASP A 185 -11.79 4.56 -10.91
C ASP A 185 -12.74 3.74 -11.77
N ARG A 186 -12.45 3.74 -13.07
CA ARG A 186 -13.27 3.04 -14.06
C ARG A 186 -13.20 1.52 -13.93
N TYR A 187 -12.05 1.02 -13.52
CA TYR A 187 -11.76 -0.41 -13.39
C TYR A 187 -11.38 -0.71 -11.96
N GLN A 188 -11.88 -1.79 -11.42
CA GLN A 188 -11.48 -2.36 -10.13
C GLN A 188 -11.81 -3.84 -10.08
N GLY A 189 -11.14 -4.59 -9.21
CA GLY A 189 -11.39 -6.00 -8.98
C GLY A 189 -10.27 -6.65 -8.18
N ILE A 190 -10.48 -7.92 -7.89
CA ILE A 190 -9.49 -8.81 -7.26
C ILE A 190 -9.08 -9.86 -8.28
N PRO A 191 -7.80 -10.17 -8.43
CA PRO A 191 -7.36 -11.26 -9.30
C PRO A 191 -7.85 -12.59 -8.75
N VAL A 192 -8.47 -13.38 -9.60
CA VAL A 192 -8.91 -14.74 -9.26
C VAL A 192 -7.69 -15.58 -8.88
N GLY A 193 -7.70 -16.16 -7.68
CA GLY A 193 -6.58 -16.92 -7.13
C GLY A 193 -5.54 -16.06 -6.40
N GLY A 194 -5.81 -14.77 -6.19
CA GLY A 194 -4.95 -13.84 -5.45
C GLY A 194 -3.82 -13.21 -6.26
N TYR A 195 -3.10 -12.29 -5.63
CA TYR A 195 -2.08 -11.47 -6.31
C TYR A 195 -0.76 -12.18 -6.55
N THR A 196 -0.40 -13.19 -5.75
CA THR A 196 0.89 -13.88 -5.87
C THR A 196 1.04 -14.49 -7.27
N GLY A 197 -0.02 -15.09 -7.82
CA GLY A 197 -0.02 -15.67 -9.14
C GLY A 197 0.27 -14.67 -10.29
N ILE A 198 -0.02 -13.38 -10.11
CA ILE A 198 0.36 -12.34 -11.08
C ILE A 198 1.89 -12.22 -11.13
N VAL A 199 2.51 -12.14 -9.95
CA VAL A 199 3.96 -11.98 -9.82
C VAL A 199 4.69 -13.26 -10.23
N GLU A 200 4.14 -14.44 -9.94
CA GLU A 200 4.66 -15.73 -10.44
C GLU A 200 4.76 -15.73 -11.97
N LYS A 201 3.70 -15.33 -12.66
CA LYS A 201 3.70 -15.26 -14.12
C LYS A 201 4.63 -14.18 -14.68
N MET A 202 4.81 -13.06 -13.98
CA MET A 202 5.76 -12.02 -14.37
C MET A 202 7.20 -12.49 -14.24
N LEU A 203 7.49 -13.34 -13.25
CA LEU A 203 8.82 -13.86 -12.96
C LEU A 203 9.09 -15.25 -13.58
N ASP A 204 8.16 -15.76 -14.38
CA ASP A 204 8.35 -17.02 -15.09
C ASP A 204 9.62 -16.95 -15.96
N ASP A 205 10.44 -18.01 -15.95
CA ASP A 205 11.76 -18.08 -16.58
C ASP A 205 12.81 -17.06 -16.09
N ILE A 206 12.58 -16.34 -15.00
CA ILE A 206 13.52 -15.41 -14.37
C ILE A 206 14.07 -16.03 -13.09
N GLU A 207 15.40 -16.01 -12.93
CA GLU A 207 16.02 -16.51 -11.70
C GLU A 207 15.67 -15.63 -10.50
N VAL A 208 15.07 -16.25 -9.46
CA VAL A 208 14.70 -15.58 -8.20
C VAL A 208 15.40 -16.27 -7.04
N ARG A 209 16.06 -15.50 -6.19
CA ARG A 209 16.65 -15.98 -4.95
C ARG A 209 15.98 -15.29 -3.76
N LEU A 210 15.18 -16.04 -3.05
CA LEU A 210 14.52 -15.62 -1.80
C LEU A 210 15.44 -15.79 -0.60
N ASN A 211 15.05 -15.26 0.57
CA ASN A 211 15.86 -15.27 1.79
C ASN A 211 17.26 -14.70 1.54
N THR A 212 17.35 -13.68 0.68
CA THR A 212 18.62 -13.11 0.23
C THR A 212 18.63 -11.62 0.51
N ASP A 213 19.34 -11.22 1.57
CA ASP A 213 19.56 -9.80 1.87
C ASP A 213 20.56 -9.19 0.89
N PHE A 214 20.26 -7.99 0.42
CA PHE A 214 21.08 -7.31 -0.59
C PHE A 214 22.52 -7.08 -0.14
N ARG A 215 22.75 -6.64 1.09
CA ARG A 215 24.11 -6.34 1.59
C ARG A 215 24.91 -7.62 1.78
N GLU A 216 24.32 -8.61 2.43
CA GLU A 216 24.96 -9.92 2.63
C GLU A 216 25.31 -10.56 1.28
N PHE A 217 24.39 -10.46 0.31
CA PHE A 217 24.63 -10.94 -1.05
C PHE A 217 25.78 -10.21 -1.74
N MET A 218 25.83 -8.87 -1.67
CA MET A 218 26.89 -8.08 -2.29
C MET A 218 28.25 -8.33 -1.63
N ASP A 219 28.30 -8.43 -0.29
CA ASP A 219 29.54 -8.72 0.46
C ASP A 219 30.07 -10.12 0.13
N ALA A 220 29.20 -11.13 0.13
CA ALA A 220 29.56 -12.49 -0.23
C ALA A 220 30.05 -12.59 -1.69
N ASN A 221 29.41 -11.87 -2.60
CA ASN A 221 29.76 -11.84 -4.01
C ASN A 221 31.10 -11.13 -4.23
N ALA A 222 31.36 -10.01 -3.55
CA ALA A 222 32.65 -9.30 -3.59
C ALA A 222 33.80 -10.17 -3.03
N ALA A 223 33.57 -10.89 -1.92
CA ALA A 223 34.53 -11.83 -1.36
C ALA A 223 34.84 -13.00 -2.32
N ALA A 224 33.81 -13.51 -3.03
CA ALA A 224 33.99 -14.54 -4.05
C ALA A 224 34.81 -14.04 -5.25
N LEU A 225 34.62 -12.81 -5.70
CA LEU A 225 35.37 -12.19 -6.77
C LEU A 225 36.84 -11.98 -6.39
N ALA A 226 37.16 -11.70 -5.14
CA ALA A 226 38.52 -11.54 -4.62
C ALA A 226 39.30 -12.88 -4.48
N ASP A 227 38.57 -14.00 -4.42
CA ASP A 227 39.19 -15.35 -4.36
C ASP A 227 39.27 -15.94 -5.77
N THR A 228 40.50 -16.08 -6.28
CA THR A 228 40.75 -16.61 -7.66
C THR A 228 40.15 -17.99 -7.91
N ALA A 229 39.97 -18.81 -6.85
CA ALA A 229 39.34 -20.12 -6.95
C ALA A 229 37.78 -20.02 -7.07
N LYS A 230 37.19 -18.99 -6.49
CA LYS A 230 35.75 -18.76 -6.41
C LYS A 230 35.26 -17.73 -7.42
N ALA A 231 36.11 -16.95 -8.03
CA ALA A 231 35.73 -15.88 -8.98
C ALA A 231 34.84 -16.38 -10.14
N LYS A 232 34.97 -17.66 -10.53
CA LYS A 232 34.17 -18.28 -11.58
C LYS A 232 32.69 -18.52 -11.20
N ILE A 233 32.39 -18.52 -9.89
CA ILE A 233 31.04 -18.75 -9.37
C ILE A 233 30.40 -17.46 -8.85
N ALA A 234 31.15 -16.36 -8.80
CA ALA A 234 30.59 -15.06 -8.45
C ALA A 234 29.66 -14.55 -9.56
N ASP A 235 28.63 -13.83 -9.14
CA ASP A 235 27.71 -13.17 -10.03
C ASP A 235 28.21 -11.76 -10.38
N SER A 236 27.97 -11.31 -11.61
CA SER A 236 28.25 -9.94 -12.06
C SER A 236 27.02 -9.34 -12.73
N PHE A 237 26.84 -8.05 -12.60
CA PHE A 237 25.68 -7.32 -13.15
C PHE A 237 26.15 -5.99 -13.72
N ASP A 238 25.48 -5.54 -14.80
CA ASP A 238 25.76 -4.24 -15.41
C ASP A 238 25.06 -3.13 -14.65
N LYS A 239 23.80 -3.37 -14.19
CA LYS A 239 22.99 -2.44 -13.42
C LYS A 239 22.27 -3.11 -12.26
N ILE A 240 21.91 -2.32 -11.27
CA ILE A 240 21.13 -2.72 -10.12
C ILE A 240 19.85 -1.90 -10.11
N LEU A 241 18.68 -2.55 -10.03
CA LEU A 241 17.44 -1.92 -9.60
C LEU A 241 17.25 -2.17 -8.11
N TYR A 242 17.28 -1.13 -7.30
CA TYR A 242 17.07 -1.21 -5.87
C TYR A 242 15.68 -0.67 -5.50
N THR A 243 14.81 -1.53 -4.91
CA THR A 243 13.45 -1.15 -4.51
C THR A 243 13.28 -1.06 -2.99
N GLY A 244 14.35 -1.24 -2.22
CA GLY A 244 14.39 -1.04 -0.78
C GLY A 244 14.44 0.42 -0.37
N MET A 245 14.61 0.67 0.93
CA MET A 245 14.70 2.04 1.47
C MET A 245 15.96 2.73 0.97
N ILE A 246 15.81 3.92 0.37
CA ILE A 246 16.93 4.67 -0.21
C ILE A 246 17.95 5.09 0.86
N ASP A 247 17.50 5.48 2.04
CA ASP A 247 18.37 5.85 3.16
C ASP A 247 19.14 4.64 3.71
N GLU A 248 18.55 3.45 3.73
CA GLU A 248 19.22 2.20 4.07
C GLU A 248 20.32 1.87 3.04
N TYR A 249 20.06 2.04 1.75
CA TYR A 249 21.08 1.84 0.72
C TYR A 249 22.34 2.67 1.02
N PHE A 250 22.17 3.91 1.43
CA PHE A 250 23.27 4.82 1.79
C PHE A 250 23.70 4.74 3.26
N ASN A 251 23.40 3.64 3.99
CA ASN A 251 23.78 3.46 5.40
C ASN A 251 23.30 4.58 6.32
N TYR A 252 22.17 5.22 6.00
CA TYR A 252 21.59 6.33 6.77
C TYR A 252 22.56 7.50 7.01
N GLN A 253 23.56 7.70 6.12
CA GLN A 253 24.64 8.68 6.32
C GLN A 253 24.16 10.14 6.40
N LEU A 254 22.96 10.45 5.92
CA LEU A 254 22.34 11.78 6.00
C LEU A 254 21.25 11.84 7.08
N GLY A 255 20.98 10.74 7.77
CA GLY A 255 19.91 10.55 8.74
C GLY A 255 18.80 9.63 8.22
N GLU A 256 17.92 9.21 9.13
CA GLU A 256 16.82 8.30 8.83
C GLU A 256 15.61 9.06 8.29
N LEU A 257 15.03 8.55 7.19
CA LEU A 257 13.71 8.91 6.72
C LEU A 257 12.66 8.23 7.59
N GLU A 258 11.49 8.85 7.70
CA GLU A 258 10.41 8.34 8.55
C GLU A 258 9.43 7.50 7.73
N TYR A 259 9.02 6.39 8.29
CA TYR A 259 8.03 5.48 7.71
C TYR A 259 6.93 5.16 8.72
N ARG A 260 5.80 4.66 8.23
CA ARG A 260 4.80 3.98 9.06
C ARG A 260 4.92 2.49 8.85
N SER A 261 4.70 1.75 9.91
CA SER A 261 4.62 0.30 9.90
C SER A 261 3.20 -0.16 10.21
N LEU A 262 2.94 -1.44 9.96
CA LEU A 262 1.68 -2.10 10.27
C LEU A 262 2.00 -3.46 10.90
N ARG A 263 1.13 -3.90 11.80
CA ARG A 263 1.14 -5.25 12.36
C ARG A 263 -0.19 -5.93 12.02
N PHE A 264 -0.11 -7.16 11.59
CA PHE A 264 -1.26 -7.97 11.19
C PHE A 264 -1.40 -9.17 12.11
N GLU A 265 -2.62 -9.43 12.54
CA GLU A 265 -3.00 -10.64 13.28
C GLU A 265 -4.02 -11.40 12.44
N HIS A 266 -3.59 -12.56 11.91
CA HIS A 266 -4.44 -13.44 11.12
C HIS A 266 -5.05 -14.50 12.02
N GLU A 267 -6.34 -14.79 11.84
CA GLU A 267 -7.09 -15.76 12.62
C GLU A 267 -8.03 -16.55 11.72
N LEU A 268 -7.99 -17.88 11.84
CA LEU A 268 -8.98 -18.77 11.25
C LEU A 268 -10.13 -18.96 12.24
N LEU A 269 -11.34 -18.65 11.83
CA LEU A 269 -12.57 -18.83 12.58
C LEU A 269 -13.29 -20.09 12.06
N GLU A 270 -13.04 -21.21 12.72
CA GLU A 270 -13.63 -22.50 12.35
C GLU A 270 -15.13 -22.55 12.65
N GLY A 271 -15.93 -23.00 11.69
CA GLY A 271 -17.38 -23.09 11.80
C GLY A 271 -18.10 -21.74 11.74
N GLU A 272 -17.39 -20.65 11.44
CA GLU A 272 -17.97 -19.32 11.23
C GLU A 272 -17.96 -18.99 9.73
N GLU A 273 -19.10 -19.11 9.10
CA GLU A 273 -19.23 -18.92 7.66
C GLU A 273 -19.08 -17.44 7.24
N ASN A 274 -19.49 -16.50 8.11
CA ASN A 274 -19.51 -15.07 7.78
C ASN A 274 -19.40 -14.24 9.07
N HIS A 275 -18.23 -13.66 9.31
CA HIS A 275 -17.91 -12.96 10.55
C HIS A 275 -18.51 -11.55 10.62
N GLN A 276 -18.33 -10.77 9.56
CA GLN A 276 -18.71 -9.34 9.57
C GLN A 276 -19.55 -8.89 8.36
N GLY A 277 -19.82 -9.80 7.43
CA GLY A 277 -20.70 -9.53 6.27
C GLY A 277 -20.11 -8.57 5.22
N ASN A 278 -18.81 -8.25 5.32
CA ASN A 278 -18.12 -7.37 4.39
C ASN A 278 -16.61 -7.66 4.40
N ALA A 279 -15.96 -7.43 3.26
CA ALA A 279 -14.52 -7.64 3.16
C ALA A 279 -13.71 -6.74 4.10
N VAL A 280 -14.12 -5.48 4.31
CA VAL A 280 -13.39 -4.51 5.14
C VAL A 280 -14.35 -3.74 6.05
N VAL A 281 -14.10 -3.83 7.34
CA VAL A 281 -14.79 -3.05 8.37
C VAL A 281 -13.75 -2.22 9.13
N ASN A 282 -13.89 -0.89 9.07
CA ASN A 282 -13.04 0.04 9.80
C ASN A 282 -13.61 0.31 11.19
N TYR A 283 -12.75 0.40 12.19
CA TYR A 283 -13.09 0.76 13.56
C TYR A 283 -12.55 2.15 13.84
N THR A 284 -13.43 3.13 14.01
CA THR A 284 -13.03 4.53 14.07
C THR A 284 -12.79 5.06 15.48
N GLU A 285 -13.17 4.32 16.49
CA GLU A 285 -12.94 4.68 17.90
C GLU A 285 -11.47 4.51 18.28
N ARG A 286 -10.92 5.50 19.04
CA ARG A 286 -9.51 5.50 19.47
C ARG A 286 -9.17 4.34 20.41
N GLN A 287 -10.11 3.91 21.26
CA GLN A 287 -9.92 2.82 22.23
C GLN A 287 -9.85 1.43 21.60
N ILE A 288 -10.36 1.25 20.39
CA ILE A 288 -10.20 0.00 19.64
C ILE A 288 -8.79 -0.01 19.05
N PRO A 289 -7.93 -0.98 19.40
CA PRO A 289 -6.50 -0.89 19.08
C PRO A 289 -6.16 -1.13 17.60
N TYR A 290 -7.01 -1.80 16.84
CA TYR A 290 -6.86 -2.01 15.40
C TYR A 290 -7.65 -0.97 14.61
N THR A 291 -7.20 -0.70 13.39
CA THR A 291 -7.88 0.23 12.47
C THR A 291 -8.98 -0.43 11.69
N ARG A 292 -8.82 -1.73 11.37
CA ARG A 292 -9.82 -2.49 10.61
C ARG A 292 -9.70 -3.99 10.84
N ILE A 293 -10.78 -4.68 10.53
CA ILE A 293 -10.81 -6.12 10.31
C ILE A 293 -11.05 -6.37 8.82
N ILE A 294 -10.29 -7.29 8.26
CA ILE A 294 -10.41 -7.78 6.89
C ILE A 294 -10.92 -9.20 6.96
N GLU A 295 -12.03 -9.51 6.31
CA GLU A 295 -12.55 -10.86 6.12
C GLU A 295 -12.31 -11.28 4.66
N HIS A 296 -11.30 -12.11 4.47
CA HIS A 296 -10.67 -12.30 3.16
C HIS A 296 -11.54 -13.01 2.13
N LYS A 297 -12.39 -13.97 2.54
CA LYS A 297 -13.23 -14.73 1.61
C LYS A 297 -14.16 -13.86 0.75
N HIS A 298 -14.58 -12.69 1.28
CA HIS A 298 -15.44 -11.78 0.53
C HIS A 298 -14.80 -11.18 -0.71
N PHE A 299 -13.47 -11.10 -0.79
CA PHE A 299 -12.77 -10.58 -1.97
C PHE A 299 -13.01 -11.42 -3.23
N GLU A 300 -13.17 -12.73 -3.05
CA GLU A 300 -13.42 -13.66 -4.15
C GLU A 300 -14.79 -14.35 -4.05
N PHE A 301 -15.74 -13.75 -3.31
CA PHE A 301 -17.09 -14.28 -3.12
C PHE A 301 -17.13 -15.71 -2.58
N GLY A 302 -16.18 -16.03 -1.71
CA GLY A 302 -15.98 -17.37 -1.15
C GLY A 302 -17.16 -17.87 -0.31
N THR A 303 -17.41 -19.19 -0.37
CA THR A 303 -18.51 -19.89 0.32
C THR A 303 -18.02 -20.99 1.26
N GLN A 304 -16.77 -20.91 1.68
CA GLN A 304 -16.17 -21.87 2.63
C GLN A 304 -16.97 -21.85 3.97
N PRO A 305 -17.06 -22.99 4.68
CA PRO A 305 -17.75 -23.07 5.96
C PRO A 305 -17.05 -22.32 7.11
N ASP A 306 -15.76 -22.03 6.91
CA ASP A 306 -14.91 -21.26 7.82
C ASP A 306 -14.57 -19.91 7.20
N THR A 307 -14.04 -18.99 8.00
CA THR A 307 -13.52 -17.72 7.47
C THR A 307 -12.16 -17.39 8.06
N VAL A 308 -11.36 -16.60 7.32
CA VAL A 308 -10.10 -16.04 7.81
C VAL A 308 -10.25 -14.54 7.91
N ILE A 309 -9.95 -14.01 9.09
CA ILE A 309 -9.92 -12.58 9.35
C ILE A 309 -8.50 -12.09 9.62
N THR A 310 -8.27 -10.82 9.34
CA THR A 310 -7.03 -10.13 9.72
C THR A 310 -7.37 -8.85 10.45
N ARG A 311 -6.84 -8.69 11.68
CA ARG A 311 -6.84 -7.40 12.38
C ARG A 311 -5.59 -6.62 12.00
N GLU A 312 -5.78 -5.39 11.53
CA GLU A 312 -4.69 -4.49 11.14
C GLU A 312 -4.46 -3.45 12.22
N TYR A 313 -3.25 -3.43 12.75
CA TYR A 313 -2.81 -2.49 13.79
C TYR A 313 -1.83 -1.48 13.21
N PRO A 314 -2.00 -0.18 13.48
CA PRO A 314 -0.99 0.80 13.16
C PRO A 314 0.21 0.61 14.09
N ALA A 315 1.40 0.81 13.57
CA ALA A 315 2.64 0.71 14.31
C ALA A 315 3.61 1.82 13.91
N ASP A 316 4.39 2.30 14.88
CA ASP A 316 5.52 3.16 14.58
C ASP A 316 6.64 2.31 14.00
N TRP A 317 7.20 2.78 12.90
CA TRP A 317 8.35 2.12 12.30
C TRP A 317 9.62 2.39 13.12
N LYS A 318 10.41 1.36 13.30
CA LYS A 318 11.77 1.43 13.84
C LYS A 318 12.71 0.70 12.89
N LYS A 319 13.97 1.06 12.90
CA LYS A 319 14.99 0.37 12.10
C LYS A 319 14.96 -1.14 12.33
N GLY A 320 14.76 -1.88 11.25
CA GLY A 320 14.57 -3.34 11.26
C GLY A 320 13.13 -3.79 11.10
N ASP A 321 12.14 -2.90 11.28
CA ASP A 321 10.73 -3.19 10.98
C ASP A 321 10.45 -3.05 9.47
N GLU A 322 9.38 -3.68 9.00
CA GLU A 322 8.92 -3.49 7.61
C GLU A 322 8.31 -2.10 7.43
N PRO A 323 8.82 -1.28 6.50
CA PRO A 323 8.24 0.01 6.15
C PRO A 323 7.09 -0.17 5.15
N TYR A 324 5.89 0.31 5.48
CA TYR A 324 4.74 0.24 4.58
C TYR A 324 4.49 1.55 3.84
N TYR A 325 4.62 2.68 4.53
CA TYR A 325 4.32 3.99 3.98
C TYR A 325 5.40 5.01 4.33
N PRO A 326 5.91 5.77 3.36
CA PRO A 326 6.74 6.93 3.63
C PRO A 326 5.91 8.03 4.32
N ILE A 327 6.50 8.77 5.24
CA ILE A 327 5.90 9.94 5.87
C ILE A 327 6.38 11.19 5.13
N ASN A 328 5.55 11.68 4.20
CA ASN A 328 5.84 12.90 3.46
C ASN A 328 5.53 14.13 4.31
N ASN A 329 6.56 14.80 4.78
CA ASN A 329 6.52 16.09 5.47
C ASN A 329 7.74 16.92 5.04
N GLU A 330 7.77 18.20 5.39
CA GLU A 330 8.84 19.11 4.95
C GLU A 330 10.25 18.61 5.35
N ARG A 331 10.41 18.07 6.56
CA ARG A 331 11.70 17.50 7.02
C ARG A 331 12.15 16.34 6.13
N ASN A 332 11.26 15.41 5.89
CA ASN A 332 11.56 14.21 5.11
C ASN A 332 11.72 14.53 3.62
N ASP A 333 10.96 15.48 3.09
CA ASP A 333 11.09 15.92 1.69
C ASP A 333 12.48 16.56 1.45
N VAL A 334 12.96 17.40 2.39
CA VAL A 334 14.31 17.98 2.34
C VAL A 334 15.38 16.90 2.47
N LEU A 335 15.20 15.93 3.37
CA LEU A 335 16.15 14.84 3.56
C LEU A 335 16.18 13.91 2.34
N PHE A 336 15.02 13.57 1.80
CA PHE A 336 14.93 12.75 0.60
C PHE A 336 15.59 13.41 -0.62
N ALA A 337 15.41 14.73 -0.81
CA ALA A 337 16.09 15.46 -1.87
C ALA A 337 17.62 15.29 -1.81
N LYS A 338 18.20 15.31 -0.61
CA LYS A 338 19.64 15.04 -0.43
C LYS A 338 20.03 13.59 -0.79
N TYR A 339 19.18 12.62 -0.47
CA TYR A 339 19.40 11.23 -0.90
C TYR A 339 19.28 11.10 -2.43
N GLN A 340 18.41 11.85 -3.08
CA GLN A 340 18.34 11.88 -4.55
C GLN A 340 19.63 12.44 -5.17
N GLU A 341 20.28 13.42 -4.54
CA GLU A 341 21.58 13.93 -5.00
C GLU A 341 22.70 12.87 -4.86
N LEU A 342 22.63 12.00 -3.85
CA LEU A 342 23.53 10.85 -3.75
C LEU A 342 23.20 9.80 -4.79
N ALA A 343 21.94 9.46 -4.96
CA ALA A 343 21.47 8.48 -5.93
C ALA A 343 21.84 8.87 -7.38
N ALA A 344 21.83 10.16 -7.70
CA ALA A 344 22.22 10.66 -9.01
C ALA A 344 23.73 10.44 -9.33
N LYS A 345 24.56 10.12 -8.35
CA LYS A 345 26.00 9.80 -8.52
C LYS A 345 26.25 8.30 -8.71
N GLU A 346 25.24 7.48 -8.46
CA GLU A 346 25.30 6.03 -8.66
C GLU A 346 25.00 5.71 -10.13
N GLU A 347 26.05 5.62 -10.96
CA GLU A 347 25.92 5.46 -12.41
C GLU A 347 25.19 4.18 -12.84
N ASN A 348 25.30 3.12 -12.02
CA ASN A 348 24.77 1.79 -12.35
C ASN A 348 23.62 1.34 -11.42
N VAL A 349 23.05 2.24 -10.62
CA VAL A 349 21.94 1.92 -9.71
C VAL A 349 20.71 2.73 -10.02
N LEU A 350 19.60 2.05 -10.19
CA LEU A 350 18.27 2.61 -10.36
C LEU A 350 17.50 2.47 -9.04
N PHE A 351 16.91 3.54 -8.55
CA PHE A 351 16.06 3.50 -7.37
C PHE A 351 14.59 3.49 -7.78
N GLY A 352 13.87 2.42 -7.47
CA GLY A 352 12.49 2.19 -7.87
C GLY A 352 11.57 1.82 -6.72
N GLY A 353 10.25 1.85 -6.97
CA GLY A 353 9.23 1.47 -6.01
C GLY A 353 8.99 2.49 -4.89
N ARG A 354 8.07 2.16 -3.98
CA ARG A 354 7.65 3.06 -2.88
C ARG A 354 8.80 3.53 -2.01
N LEU A 355 9.71 2.63 -1.66
CA LEU A 355 10.79 2.89 -0.70
C LEU A 355 12.01 3.55 -1.38
N GLY A 356 12.39 3.07 -2.56
CA GLY A 356 13.50 3.64 -3.33
C GLY A 356 13.21 5.05 -3.85
N GLN A 357 11.94 5.36 -4.11
CA GLN A 357 11.48 6.67 -4.55
C GLN A 357 10.82 7.49 -3.44
N TYR A 358 10.78 6.96 -2.22
CA TYR A 358 10.17 7.59 -1.04
C TYR A 358 8.79 8.20 -1.35
N ARG A 359 7.93 7.41 -2.02
CA ARG A 359 6.64 7.88 -2.52
C ARG A 359 5.56 6.83 -2.31
N TYR A 360 4.37 7.29 -1.89
CA TYR A 360 3.20 6.44 -1.87
C TYR A 360 2.70 6.18 -3.29
N TYR A 361 2.49 4.91 -3.62
CA TYR A 361 1.91 4.45 -4.88
C TYR A 361 0.79 3.45 -4.61
N ASP A 362 -0.36 3.60 -5.27
CA ASP A 362 -1.30 2.52 -5.48
C ASP A 362 -0.74 1.53 -6.52
N MET A 363 -1.29 0.31 -6.57
CA MET A 363 -0.73 -0.75 -7.43
C MET A 363 -0.64 -0.37 -8.91
N ASP A 364 -1.63 0.37 -9.42
CA ASP A 364 -1.63 0.86 -10.79
C ASP A 364 -0.46 1.82 -11.04
N LYS A 365 -0.18 2.71 -10.09
CA LYS A 365 0.95 3.65 -10.17
C LYS A 365 2.30 2.98 -9.99
N VAL A 366 2.36 1.87 -9.25
CA VAL A 366 3.56 1.01 -9.18
C VAL A 366 3.88 0.45 -10.57
N ILE A 367 2.87 -0.09 -11.26
CA ILE A 367 3.03 -0.64 -12.62
C ILE A 367 3.44 0.47 -13.60
N GLU A 368 2.73 1.59 -13.60
CA GLU A 368 3.05 2.73 -14.48
C GLU A 368 4.48 3.24 -14.28
N ALA A 369 4.92 3.37 -13.03
CA ALA A 369 6.27 3.83 -12.70
C ALA A 369 7.35 2.82 -13.12
N ALA A 370 7.09 1.52 -12.95
CA ALA A 370 8.02 0.47 -13.41
C ALA A 370 8.14 0.44 -14.93
N LEU A 371 7.02 0.54 -15.66
CA LEU A 371 7.00 0.60 -17.13
C LEU A 371 7.73 1.84 -17.65
N ALA A 372 7.52 2.99 -17.02
CA ALA A 372 8.25 4.22 -17.35
C ALA A 372 9.76 4.08 -17.14
N MET A 373 10.18 3.41 -16.05
CA MET A 373 11.59 3.14 -15.80
C MET A 373 12.19 2.21 -16.84
N VAL A 374 11.46 1.16 -17.27
CA VAL A 374 11.88 0.26 -18.37
C VAL A 374 12.06 1.04 -19.67
N ALA A 375 11.13 1.93 -20.01
CA ALA A 375 11.22 2.76 -21.21
C ALA A 375 12.46 3.69 -21.20
N ALA A 376 12.87 4.15 -20.02
CA ALA A 376 14.07 5.00 -19.87
C ALA A 376 15.41 4.22 -19.95
N GLN A 377 15.37 2.89 -20.08
CA GLN A 377 16.58 2.06 -20.26
C GLN A 377 16.87 1.71 -21.74
N GLU A 378 16.24 2.37 -22.65
CA GLU A 378 16.46 2.19 -24.12
C GLU A 378 17.71 2.88 -24.62
#